data_d3c403ec7d2eaf4e948f71ed6240e766
#
_entry.id   d3c403ec7d2eaf4e948f71ed6240e766
#
_cell.length_a   1.000
_cell.length_b   1.000
_cell.length_c   1.000
_cell.angle_alpha   90.00
_cell.angle_beta   90.00
_cell.angle_gamma   90.00
#
_symmetry.space_group_name_H-M   'P 1'
#
loop_
_entity.id
_entity.type
_entity.pdbx_description
1 polymer ?
#
loop_
_entity_poly.entity_id
_entity_poly.type
_entity_poly.pdbx_seq_one_letter_code
_entity_poly.pdbx_strand_id
1 'polypeptide(L)'
;TAEHYTYVILLTGKEGENVLVEAFDRGVDDFISKAAMNEQLVPRVYAADRLCNTLQRLLNENRMLTMNVASLEQRNLVDSLTGLGNPRYLQQKLQDCLRQVESRGGALCYLLIGLQEGEALRRQYGNGFWNEVLHGVARRLQQLVRPLDVLTRVDDTHFGMVALLDDLHECS
;
A
#
# COMPACT_ATOMS: atom_id res chain seq x y z
N THR A 1 -12.21 -2.12 18.41
CA THR A 1 -11.02 -1.33 18.06
C THR A 1 -9.92 -1.63 19.07
N ALA A 2 -9.12 -2.67 18.80
CA ALA A 2 -8.09 -3.12 19.73
C ALA A 2 -6.81 -2.28 19.53
N GLU A 3 -6.76 -1.12 20.17
CA GLU A 3 -5.52 -0.35 20.29
C GLU A 3 -4.65 -0.81 21.46
N HIS A 4 -5.19 -1.61 22.36
CA HIS A 4 -4.50 -2.11 23.55
C HIS A 4 -4.83 -3.57 23.80
N TYR A 5 -3.82 -4.36 24.12
CA TYR A 5 -3.99 -5.73 24.59
C TYR A 5 -4.25 -5.72 26.09
N THR A 6 -5.30 -6.41 26.55
CA THR A 6 -5.62 -6.59 27.95
C THR A 6 -5.41 -8.03 28.35
N TYR A 7 -4.49 -8.27 29.27
CA TYR A 7 -4.22 -9.60 29.81
C TYR A 7 -5.20 -9.91 30.94
N VAL A 8 -5.89 -11.04 30.84
CA VAL A 8 -6.95 -11.45 31.79
C VAL A 8 -6.50 -12.64 32.61
N ILE A 9 -6.42 -12.49 33.94
CA ILE A 9 -6.13 -13.55 34.88
C ILE A 9 -7.41 -13.91 35.61
N LEU A 10 -7.86 -15.16 35.52
CA LEU A 10 -9.03 -15.67 36.21
C LEU A 10 -8.63 -16.20 37.58
N LEU A 11 -9.27 -15.71 38.64
CA LEU A 11 -9.16 -16.26 40.01
C LEU A 11 -10.32 -17.24 40.25
N THR A 12 -10.02 -18.54 40.39
CA THR A 12 -11.05 -19.57 40.50
C THR A 12 -10.93 -20.33 41.80
N GLY A 13 -12.09 -20.65 42.40
CA GLY A 13 -12.20 -21.58 43.55
C GLY A 13 -12.67 -22.96 43.14
N LYS A 14 -12.97 -23.19 41.86
CA LYS A 14 -13.42 -24.48 41.34
C LYS A 14 -12.35 -25.08 40.42
N GLU A 15 -11.96 -26.29 40.70
CA GLU A 15 -11.07 -27.10 39.87
C GLU A 15 -11.94 -28.01 38.99
N GLY A 16 -11.99 -27.73 37.70
CA GLY A 16 -12.61 -28.57 36.70
C GLY A 16 -12.00 -28.26 35.34
N GLU A 17 -11.40 -29.26 34.67
CA GLU A 17 -10.75 -29.11 33.38
C GLU A 17 -11.65 -28.45 32.33
N ASN A 18 -12.92 -28.81 32.30
CA ASN A 18 -13.86 -28.25 31.32
C ASN A 18 -14.14 -26.74 31.50
N VAL A 19 -14.11 -26.27 32.76
CA VAL A 19 -14.35 -24.86 33.08
C VAL A 19 -13.15 -24.00 32.66
N LEU A 20 -11.94 -24.54 32.76
CA LEU A 20 -10.71 -23.85 32.37
C LEU A 20 -10.59 -23.74 30.85
N VAL A 21 -10.90 -24.82 30.11
CA VAL A 21 -10.91 -24.79 28.64
C VAL A 21 -11.91 -23.75 28.13
N GLU A 22 -13.13 -23.73 28.68
CA GLU A 22 -14.14 -22.74 28.30
C GLU A 22 -13.70 -21.29 28.63
N ALA A 23 -12.98 -21.07 29.72
CA ALA A 23 -12.46 -19.77 30.09
C ALA A 23 -11.38 -19.28 29.09
N PHE A 24 -10.47 -20.15 28.66
CA PHE A 24 -9.48 -19.82 27.63
C PHE A 24 -10.13 -19.53 26.27
N ASP A 25 -11.13 -20.30 25.85
CA ASP A 25 -11.89 -20.05 24.64
C ASP A 25 -12.63 -18.69 24.66
N ARG A 26 -12.97 -18.22 25.86
CA ARG A 26 -13.59 -16.89 26.06
C ARG A 26 -12.59 -15.74 26.21
N GLY A 27 -11.29 -16.01 26.07
CA GLY A 27 -10.25 -14.97 26.06
C GLY A 27 -9.59 -14.71 27.42
N VAL A 28 -9.64 -15.65 28.35
CA VAL A 28 -8.80 -15.63 29.56
C VAL A 28 -7.40 -16.08 29.19
N ASP A 29 -6.38 -15.34 29.59
CA ASP A 29 -4.98 -15.62 29.25
C ASP A 29 -4.30 -16.54 30.29
N ASP A 30 -4.74 -16.49 31.53
CA ASP A 30 -4.18 -17.29 32.62
C ASP A 30 -5.22 -17.51 33.75
N PHE A 31 -4.98 -18.47 34.59
CA PHE A 31 -5.81 -18.70 35.77
C PHE A 31 -4.97 -19.00 37.02
N ILE A 32 -5.48 -18.64 38.18
CA ILE A 32 -4.88 -18.93 39.48
C ILE A 32 -5.97 -19.48 40.39
N SER A 33 -5.69 -20.59 41.10
CA SER A 33 -6.60 -21.06 42.14
C SER A 33 -6.57 -20.10 43.33
N LYS A 34 -7.73 -19.90 43.99
CA LYS A 34 -7.80 -19.05 45.17
C LYS A 34 -6.92 -19.54 46.33
N ALA A 35 -6.66 -20.84 46.39
CA ALA A 35 -5.75 -21.43 47.37
C ALA A 35 -4.29 -21.03 47.19
N ALA A 36 -3.86 -20.85 45.92
CA ALA A 36 -2.48 -20.48 45.56
C ALA A 36 -2.29 -18.97 45.31
N MET A 37 -3.34 -18.16 45.51
CA MET A 37 -3.34 -16.74 45.15
C MET A 37 -2.20 -15.96 45.80
N ASN A 38 -1.93 -16.20 47.07
CA ASN A 38 -0.92 -15.45 47.84
C ASN A 38 0.52 -15.66 47.31
N GLU A 39 0.79 -16.82 46.71
CA GLU A 39 2.12 -17.19 46.24
C GLU A 39 2.28 -16.91 44.75
N GLN A 40 1.22 -17.06 43.97
CA GLN A 40 1.29 -17.06 42.50
C GLN A 40 0.84 -15.76 41.87
N LEU A 41 0.02 -14.93 42.52
CA LEU A 41 -0.56 -13.75 41.92
C LEU A 41 0.52 -12.75 41.45
N VAL A 42 1.43 -12.40 42.35
CA VAL A 42 2.46 -11.39 42.08
C VAL A 42 3.40 -11.81 40.89
N PRO A 43 3.96 -13.03 40.90
CA PRO A 43 4.79 -13.48 39.74
C PRO A 43 4.00 -13.50 38.43
N ARG A 44 2.72 -13.88 38.45
CA ARG A 44 1.86 -13.92 37.25
C ARG A 44 1.58 -12.52 36.72
N VAL A 45 1.32 -11.55 37.61
CA VAL A 45 1.14 -10.15 37.22
C VAL A 45 2.41 -9.58 36.57
N TYR A 46 3.59 -9.87 37.11
CA TYR A 46 4.85 -9.44 36.50
C TYR A 46 5.06 -10.05 35.10
N ALA A 47 4.71 -11.33 34.92
CA ALA A 47 4.79 -11.98 33.61
C ALA A 47 3.80 -11.37 32.62
N ALA A 48 2.57 -11.10 33.08
CA ALA A 48 1.53 -10.45 32.29
C ALA A 48 1.94 -9.03 31.86
N ASP A 49 2.48 -8.23 32.78
CA ASP A 49 2.96 -6.87 32.49
C ASP A 49 4.05 -6.89 31.41
N ARG A 50 5.04 -7.79 31.53
CA ARG A 50 6.10 -7.94 30.54
C ARG A 50 5.55 -8.34 29.17
N LEU A 51 4.57 -9.25 29.12
CA LEU A 51 3.94 -9.68 27.89
C LEU A 51 3.15 -8.54 27.25
N CYS A 52 2.33 -7.82 28.05
CA CYS A 52 1.58 -6.66 27.57
C CYS A 52 2.49 -5.58 26.99
N ASN A 53 3.57 -5.26 27.67
CA ASN A 53 4.53 -4.27 27.21
C ASN A 53 5.20 -4.70 25.89
N THR A 54 5.55 -5.98 25.75
CA THR A 54 6.14 -6.52 24.52
C THR A 54 5.14 -6.48 23.37
N LEU A 55 3.90 -6.91 23.58
CA LEU A 55 2.85 -6.87 22.57
C LEU A 55 2.53 -5.43 22.14
N GLN A 56 2.44 -4.51 23.10
CA GLN A 56 2.19 -3.11 22.81
C GLN A 56 3.32 -2.49 21.96
N ARG A 57 4.56 -2.82 22.27
CA ARG A 57 5.70 -2.40 21.47
C ARG A 57 5.62 -2.95 20.04
N LEU A 58 5.35 -4.25 19.88
CA LEU A 58 5.22 -4.88 18.56
C LEU A 58 4.07 -4.28 17.73
N LEU A 59 2.93 -4.00 18.36
CA LEU A 59 1.80 -3.33 17.70
C LEU A 59 2.18 -1.92 17.22
N ASN A 60 2.90 -1.17 18.05
CA ASN A 60 3.39 0.16 17.69
C ASN A 60 4.40 0.11 16.55
N GLU A 61 5.38 -0.81 16.61
CA GLU A 61 6.38 -1.01 15.54
C GLU A 61 5.68 -1.41 14.22
N ASN A 62 4.72 -2.32 14.27
CA ASN A 62 3.94 -2.72 13.09
C ASN A 62 3.16 -1.54 12.49
N ARG A 63 2.52 -0.74 13.34
CA ARG A 63 1.81 0.48 12.92
C ARG A 63 2.75 1.48 12.24
N MET A 64 3.92 1.71 12.83
CA MET A 64 4.93 2.61 12.26
C MET A 64 5.46 2.10 10.91
N LEU A 65 5.71 0.80 10.79
CA LEU A 65 6.13 0.18 9.52
C LEU A 65 5.07 0.34 8.44
N THR A 66 3.79 0.10 8.77
CA THR A 66 2.68 0.26 7.83
C THR A 66 2.54 1.71 7.37
N MET A 67 2.67 2.68 8.28
CA MET A 67 2.64 4.10 7.94
C MET A 67 3.84 4.51 7.07
N ASN A 68 5.03 3.98 7.33
CA ASN A 68 6.23 4.26 6.53
C ASN A 68 6.09 3.69 5.12
N VAL A 69 5.59 2.47 4.96
CA VAL A 69 5.31 1.87 3.64
C VAL A 69 4.32 2.74 2.87
N ALA A 70 3.19 3.11 3.46
CA ALA A 70 2.21 3.98 2.81
C ALA A 70 2.80 5.34 2.40
N SER A 71 3.66 5.93 3.24
CA SER A 71 4.35 7.19 2.92
C SER A 71 5.34 7.04 1.76
N LEU A 72 6.09 5.93 1.71
CA LEU A 72 7.02 5.63 0.60
C LEU A 72 6.26 5.40 -0.71
N GLU A 73 5.17 4.65 -0.66
CA GLU A 73 4.29 4.45 -1.82
C GLU A 73 3.70 5.77 -2.32
N GLN A 74 3.33 6.68 -1.42
CA GLN A 74 2.84 8.01 -1.79
C GLN A 74 3.90 8.89 -2.47
N ARG A 75 5.17 8.70 -2.16
CA ARG A 75 6.28 9.46 -2.77
C ARG A 75 6.78 8.85 -4.07
N ASN A 76 6.44 7.60 -4.34
CA ASN A 76 6.85 6.95 -5.56
C ASN A 76 5.98 7.45 -6.74
N LEU A 77 6.62 8.15 -7.67
CA LEU A 77 6.01 8.73 -8.88
C LEU A 77 6.47 8.02 -10.16
N VAL A 78 7.29 6.99 -10.03
CA VAL A 78 7.91 6.27 -11.14
C VAL A 78 7.39 4.85 -11.22
N ASP A 79 7.03 4.42 -12.42
CA ASP A 79 6.74 3.02 -12.71
C ASP A 79 8.03 2.19 -12.72
N SER A 80 8.11 1.20 -11.85
CA SER A 80 9.34 0.41 -11.64
C SER A 80 9.75 -0.41 -12.86
N LEU A 81 8.79 -0.79 -13.71
CA LEU A 81 9.06 -1.60 -14.89
C LEU A 81 9.61 -0.76 -16.05
N THR A 82 8.97 0.35 -16.35
CA THR A 82 9.28 1.15 -17.55
C THR A 82 10.16 2.36 -17.29
N GLY A 83 10.28 2.79 -16.02
CA GLY A 83 10.94 4.03 -15.64
C GLY A 83 10.16 5.30 -15.99
N LEU A 84 8.95 5.17 -16.55
CA LEU A 84 8.05 6.28 -16.84
C LEU A 84 7.34 6.76 -15.57
N GLY A 85 6.58 7.85 -15.66
CA GLY A 85 5.67 8.23 -14.60
C GLY A 85 4.63 7.13 -14.32
N ASN A 86 4.25 6.97 -13.06
CA ASN A 86 3.16 6.09 -12.67
C ASN A 86 1.80 6.84 -12.70
N PRO A 87 0.66 6.16 -12.46
CA PRO A 87 -0.66 6.81 -12.46
C PRO A 87 -0.78 7.98 -11.49
N ARG A 88 -0.06 7.93 -10.37
CA ARG A 88 -0.03 9.02 -9.38
C ARG A 88 0.68 10.25 -9.93
N TYR A 89 1.81 10.07 -10.61
CA TYR A 89 2.50 11.14 -11.31
C TYR A 89 1.61 11.79 -12.38
N LEU A 90 0.89 10.96 -13.15
CA LEU A 90 -0.08 11.45 -14.12
C LEU A 90 -1.13 12.34 -13.47
N GLN A 91 -1.72 11.91 -12.37
CA GLN A 91 -2.75 12.68 -11.66
C GLN A 91 -2.24 14.04 -11.18
N GLN A 92 -1.03 14.07 -10.59
CA GLN A 92 -0.41 15.33 -10.14
C GLN A 92 -0.16 16.27 -11.33
N LYS A 93 0.41 15.76 -12.41
CA LYS A 93 0.73 16.56 -13.60
C LYS A 93 -0.50 17.05 -14.34
N LEU A 94 -1.55 16.26 -14.41
CA LEU A 94 -2.84 16.69 -14.96
C LEU A 94 -3.41 17.88 -14.17
N GLN A 95 -3.37 17.82 -12.85
CA GLN A 95 -3.84 18.94 -12.01
C GLN A 95 -3.01 20.20 -12.22
N ASP A 96 -1.68 20.06 -12.31
CA ASP A 96 -0.78 21.20 -12.56
C ASP A 96 -1.04 21.82 -13.94
N CYS A 97 -1.18 20.97 -14.98
CA CYS A 97 -1.46 21.41 -16.33
C CYS A 97 -2.82 22.09 -16.47
N LEU A 98 -3.87 21.56 -15.81
CA LEU A 98 -5.19 22.19 -15.79
C LEU A 98 -5.15 23.59 -15.17
N ARG A 99 -4.49 23.75 -14.01
CA ARG A 99 -4.29 25.06 -13.39
C ARG A 99 -3.53 26.03 -14.30
N GLN A 100 -2.55 25.54 -15.04
CA GLN A 100 -1.79 26.36 -15.98
C GLN A 100 -2.68 26.84 -17.13
N VAL A 101 -3.48 25.95 -17.73
CA VAL A 101 -4.43 26.31 -18.78
C VAL A 101 -5.49 27.31 -18.29
N GLU A 102 -6.02 27.11 -17.09
CA GLU A 102 -6.97 28.02 -16.47
C GLU A 102 -6.38 29.43 -16.22
N SER A 103 -5.10 29.52 -15.85
CA SER A 103 -4.46 30.77 -15.50
C SER A 103 -3.84 31.52 -16.68
N ARG A 104 -3.34 30.82 -17.67
CA ARG A 104 -2.56 31.36 -18.78
C ARG A 104 -3.22 31.21 -20.14
N GLY A 105 -4.29 30.43 -20.23
CA GLY A 105 -4.88 29.99 -21.50
C GLY A 105 -4.13 28.84 -22.12
N GLY A 106 -4.46 28.50 -23.35
CA GLY A 106 -3.95 27.34 -24.08
C GLY A 106 -4.89 26.14 -24.00
N ALA A 107 -4.40 24.98 -24.42
CA ALA A 107 -5.14 23.74 -24.42
C ALA A 107 -4.31 22.60 -23.81
N LEU A 108 -5.00 21.63 -23.21
CA LEU A 108 -4.40 20.39 -22.73
C LEU A 108 -4.86 19.24 -23.63
N CYS A 109 -3.90 18.49 -24.14
CA CYS A 109 -4.16 17.27 -24.87
C CYS A 109 -3.77 16.07 -24.03
N TYR A 110 -4.69 15.12 -23.88
CA TYR A 110 -4.44 13.83 -23.26
C TYR A 110 -4.61 12.70 -24.29
N LEU A 111 -3.56 11.91 -24.47
CA LEU A 111 -3.55 10.74 -25.32
C LEU A 111 -3.46 9.47 -24.47
N LEU A 112 -4.34 8.54 -24.74
CA LEU A 112 -4.28 7.19 -24.19
C LEU A 112 -3.85 6.22 -25.27
N ILE A 113 -2.75 5.52 -25.07
CA ILE A 113 -2.15 4.59 -26.02
C ILE A 113 -2.29 3.18 -25.46
N GLY A 114 -3.12 2.35 -26.09
CA GLY A 114 -3.36 0.97 -25.69
C GLY A 114 -2.58 -0.02 -26.55
N LEU A 115 -2.06 -1.07 -25.94
CA LEU A 115 -1.48 -2.21 -26.62
C LEU A 115 -2.55 -3.27 -26.88
N GLN A 116 -2.95 -3.39 -28.13
CA GLN A 116 -3.95 -4.36 -28.54
C GLN A 116 -3.42 -5.79 -28.32
N GLU A 117 -4.28 -6.70 -27.88
CA GLU A 117 -3.95 -8.11 -27.62
C GLU A 117 -2.86 -8.35 -26.54
N GLY A 118 -2.53 -7.34 -25.73
CA GLY A 118 -1.47 -7.45 -24.71
C GLY A 118 -1.64 -8.62 -23.75
N GLU A 119 -2.86 -8.89 -23.30
CA GLU A 119 -3.15 -10.06 -22.45
C GLU A 119 -2.96 -11.39 -23.16
N ALA A 120 -3.32 -11.49 -24.45
CA ALA A 120 -3.13 -12.70 -25.24
C ALA A 120 -1.63 -12.99 -25.45
N LEU A 121 -0.84 -11.98 -25.77
CA LEU A 121 0.62 -12.08 -25.90
C LEU A 121 1.28 -12.49 -24.57
N ARG A 122 0.84 -11.91 -23.47
CA ARG A 122 1.34 -12.25 -22.13
C ARG A 122 1.05 -13.71 -21.76
N ARG A 123 -0.15 -14.20 -22.07
CA ARG A 123 -0.52 -15.61 -21.83
C ARG A 123 0.28 -16.58 -22.72
N GLN A 124 0.52 -16.20 -23.97
CA GLN A 124 1.21 -17.04 -24.94
C GLN A 124 2.72 -17.13 -24.69
N TYR A 125 3.38 -16.01 -24.39
CA TYR A 125 4.84 -15.89 -24.30
C TYR A 125 5.39 -15.65 -22.91
N GLY A 126 4.52 -15.44 -21.91
CA GLY A 126 4.88 -15.25 -20.52
C GLY A 126 5.19 -13.80 -20.14
N ASN A 127 5.36 -13.57 -18.83
CA ASN A 127 5.58 -12.23 -18.27
C ASN A 127 6.92 -11.61 -18.66
N GLY A 128 7.96 -12.43 -18.82
CA GLY A 128 9.30 -11.95 -19.23
C GLY A 128 9.26 -11.29 -20.61
N PHE A 129 8.67 -11.96 -21.59
CA PHE A 129 8.47 -11.42 -22.92
C PHE A 129 7.61 -10.15 -22.91
N TRP A 130 6.52 -10.16 -22.14
CA TRP A 130 5.64 -9.00 -22.02
C TRP A 130 6.36 -7.78 -21.44
N ASN A 131 7.21 -7.97 -20.43
CA ASN A 131 8.03 -6.91 -19.88
C ASN A 131 8.99 -6.31 -20.92
N GLU A 132 9.63 -7.13 -21.74
CA GLU A 132 10.49 -6.65 -22.82
C GLU A 132 9.72 -5.82 -23.86
N VAL A 133 8.49 -6.24 -24.19
CA VAL A 133 7.60 -5.47 -25.07
C VAL A 133 7.29 -4.11 -24.46
N LEU A 134 6.91 -4.06 -23.18
CA LEU A 134 6.63 -2.81 -22.47
C LEU A 134 7.83 -1.88 -22.41
N HIS A 135 9.03 -2.42 -22.15
CA HIS A 135 10.28 -1.64 -22.21
C HIS A 135 10.55 -1.07 -23.59
N GLY A 136 10.35 -1.87 -24.64
CA GLY A 136 10.55 -1.44 -26.02
C GLY A 136 9.58 -0.32 -26.43
N VAL A 137 8.31 -0.46 -26.06
CA VAL A 137 7.27 0.56 -26.30
C VAL A 137 7.59 1.85 -25.53
N ALA A 138 7.89 1.74 -24.23
CA ALA A 138 8.23 2.89 -23.41
C ALA A 138 9.41 3.69 -23.99
N ARG A 139 10.47 3.01 -24.41
CA ARG A 139 11.64 3.64 -25.05
C ARG A 139 11.27 4.38 -26.33
N ARG A 140 10.43 3.79 -27.18
CA ARG A 140 9.98 4.44 -28.41
C ARG A 140 9.11 5.64 -28.15
N LEU A 141 8.19 5.54 -27.21
CA LEU A 141 7.33 6.66 -26.82
C LEU A 141 8.14 7.82 -26.24
N GLN A 142 9.17 7.53 -25.41
CA GLN A 142 10.06 8.57 -24.87
C GLN A 142 10.81 9.36 -25.97
N GLN A 143 11.10 8.73 -27.10
CA GLN A 143 11.75 9.42 -28.21
C GLN A 143 10.81 10.32 -29.00
N LEU A 144 9.51 10.12 -28.91
CA LEU A 144 8.49 10.87 -29.64
C LEU A 144 7.92 12.05 -28.84
N VAL A 145 8.04 12.01 -27.51
CA VAL A 145 7.50 13.08 -26.65
C VAL A 145 8.45 14.26 -26.56
N ARG A 146 7.88 15.45 -26.48
CA ARG A 146 8.64 16.69 -26.25
C ARG A 146 9.14 16.76 -24.80
N PRO A 147 10.20 17.53 -24.50
CA PRO A 147 10.76 17.62 -23.13
C PRO A 147 9.77 18.06 -22.03
N LEU A 148 8.74 18.81 -22.42
CA LEU A 148 7.71 19.30 -21.49
C LEU A 148 6.46 18.41 -21.42
N ASP A 149 6.35 17.43 -22.33
CA ASP A 149 5.25 16.48 -22.31
C ASP A 149 5.45 15.45 -21.17
N VAL A 150 4.35 14.99 -20.64
CA VAL A 150 4.32 14.01 -19.55
C VAL A 150 3.95 12.66 -20.15
N LEU A 151 4.83 11.67 -20.00
CA LEU A 151 4.59 10.29 -20.44
C LEU A 151 4.53 9.38 -19.21
N THR A 152 3.46 8.61 -19.12
CA THR A 152 3.18 7.73 -17.99
C THR A 152 2.73 6.35 -18.43
N ARG A 153 2.95 5.34 -17.58
CA ARG A 153 2.28 4.05 -17.68
C ARG A 153 1.04 4.09 -16.81
N VAL A 154 -0.12 3.89 -17.42
CA VAL A 154 -1.43 3.98 -16.75
C VAL A 154 -1.80 2.64 -16.10
N ASP A 155 -1.65 1.56 -16.86
CA ASP A 155 -1.90 0.18 -16.42
C ASP A 155 -1.01 -0.82 -17.17
N ASP A 156 -1.33 -2.10 -17.10
CA ASP A 156 -0.56 -3.18 -17.70
C ASP A 156 -0.49 -3.11 -19.24
N THR A 157 -1.43 -2.42 -19.89
CA THR A 157 -1.57 -2.37 -21.35
C THR A 157 -1.67 -0.96 -21.91
N HIS A 158 -1.73 0.07 -21.05
CA HIS A 158 -1.95 1.45 -21.49
C HIS A 158 -0.86 2.41 -21.02
N PHE A 159 -0.50 3.32 -21.91
CA PHE A 159 0.33 4.49 -21.63
C PHE A 159 -0.49 5.76 -21.80
N GLY A 160 -0.22 6.76 -20.99
CA GLY A 160 -0.86 8.07 -21.07
C GLY A 160 0.16 9.16 -21.36
N MET A 161 -0.16 10.05 -22.26
CA MET A 161 0.66 11.22 -22.58
C MET A 161 -0.17 12.49 -22.35
N VAL A 162 0.41 13.48 -21.68
CA VAL A 162 -0.18 14.80 -21.49
C VAL A 162 0.71 15.83 -22.17
N ALA A 163 0.14 16.63 -23.05
CA ALA A 163 0.81 17.72 -23.73
C ALA A 163 0.05 19.05 -23.50
N LEU A 164 0.79 20.13 -23.25
CA LEU A 164 0.27 21.48 -23.23
C LEU A 164 0.49 22.12 -24.60
N LEU A 165 -0.55 22.75 -25.12
CA LEU A 165 -0.55 23.50 -26.38
C LEU A 165 -0.79 24.98 -26.06
N ASP A 166 0.18 25.82 -26.40
CA ASP A 166 0.12 27.26 -26.10
C ASP A 166 -0.83 28.00 -27.04
N ASP A 167 -1.08 27.46 -28.25
CA ASP A 167 -2.03 28.02 -29.23
C ASP A 167 -2.85 26.91 -29.91
N LEU A 168 -4.14 27.18 -30.09
CA LEU A 168 -5.11 26.27 -30.78
C LEU A 168 -4.75 25.98 -32.26
N HIS A 169 -3.74 26.64 -32.81
CA HIS A 169 -3.29 26.46 -34.19
C HIS A 169 -2.30 25.31 -34.40
N GLU A 170 -1.78 24.70 -33.35
CA GLU A 170 -0.85 23.56 -33.47
C GLU A 170 -1.57 22.19 -33.50
N CYS A 171 -2.90 22.15 -33.54
CA CYS A 171 -3.72 20.94 -33.60
C CYS A 171 -4.12 20.52 -35.02
N SER A 172 -3.38 20.89 -36.07
CA SER A 172 -3.64 20.45 -37.45
C SER A 172 -2.60 19.48 -37.99
#